data_855ebeb5e6f24a0cd741621045a1db40
#
_entry.id   855ebeb5e6f24a0cd741621045a1db40
#
_cell.length_a   1.000
_cell.length_b   1.000
_cell.length_c   1.000
_cell.angle_alpha   90.00
_cell.angle_beta   90.00
_cell.angle_gamma   90.00
#
_symmetry.space_group_name_H-M   'P 1'
#
loop_
_entity.id
_entity.type
_entity.pdbx_description
1 polymer ?
#
loop_
_entity_poly.entity_id
_entity_poly.type
_entity_poly.pdbx_seq_one_letter_code
_entity_poly.pdbx_strand_id
1 'polypeptide(L)'
;MKRWPFLLLILIGLWGPLEAAHAQPMDDSHATTEQSCSFGMAKGEASQSCHVPFPIGCLVASIPGTDKPWTTISKGGKTFCRFDDKTTDWKTKITGSCSRCKSDHCSVQFSVRFDCSQQSH
;
A
#
# COMPACT_ATOMS: atom_id res chain seq x y z
N MET A 1 -39.32 40.78 33.10
CA MET A 1 -38.91 40.63 32.80
C MET A 1 -38.18 39.90 32.58
N LYS A 2 -37.86 39.66 32.58
CA LYS A 2 -37.22 39.14 32.33
C LYS A 2 -36.63 38.21 32.20
N ARG A 3 -36.52 37.82 32.21
CA ARG A 3 -35.92 37.09 32.04
C ARG A 3 -35.60 36.20 31.47
N TRP A 4 -35.47 36.01 31.16
CA TRP A 4 -35.19 35.29 30.48
C TRP A 4 -34.32 34.75 30.17
N PRO A 5 -34.20 34.88 30.28
CA PRO A 5 -33.41 34.47 29.91
C PRO A 5 -32.89 33.47 29.91
N PHE A 6 -32.80 33.22 29.79
CA PHE A 6 -32.20 32.46 29.66
C PHE A 6 -31.83 31.45 29.24
N LEU A 7 -32.01 31.37 29.02
CA LEU A 7 -31.70 30.62 28.57
C LEU A 7 -31.06 29.96 28.03
N LEU A 8 -30.87 30.02 27.83
CA LEU A 8 -30.20 29.49 27.23
C LEU A 8 -29.48 28.78 27.11
N LEU A 9 -29.27 28.70 27.13
CA LEU A 9 -28.49 28.20 26.94
C LEU A 9 -28.10 27.18 26.79
N ILE A 10 -28.20 26.92 26.75
CA ILE A 10 -27.84 26.17 26.60
C ILE A 10 -27.45 25.39 25.95
N LEU A 11 -27.47 25.40 25.67
CA LEU A 11 -27.11 24.75 24.97
C LEU A 11 -26.36 24.16 24.63
N ILE A 12 -26.12 24.34 24.67
CA ILE A 12 -25.36 23.96 24.29
C ILE A 12 -24.83 23.00 24.25
N GLY A 13 -24.75 22.84 24.30
CA GLY A 13 -24.08 22.03 24.22
C GLY A 13 -23.80 21.30 23.92
N LEU A 14 -23.82 21.27 23.82
CA LEU A 14 -23.39 20.66 23.47
C LEU A 14 -22.98 19.92 22.87
N TRP A 15 -22.86 19.84 22.63
CA TRP A 15 -22.47 19.24 21.86
C TRP A 15 -21.74 18.52 21.73
N GLY A 16 -21.49 18.56 21.67
CA GLY A 16 -20.77 18.03 21.50
C GLY A 16 -20.46 17.19 21.27
N PRO A 17 -20.43 16.97 21.30
CA PRO A 17 -19.95 16.22 20.97
C PRO A 17 -19.67 15.46 20.39
N LEU A 18 -19.49 15.32 20.04
CA LEU A 18 -19.20 14.72 19.42
C LEU A 18 -18.53 14.07 18.99
N GLU A 19 -18.26 13.95 18.92
CA GLU A 19 -17.66 13.39 18.50
C GLU A 19 -17.26 12.46 18.35
N ALA A 20 -17.41 12.38 18.43
CA ALA A 20 -17.07 11.57 18.34
C ALA A 20 -16.90 10.82 17.74
N ALA A 21 -16.88 10.73 17.42
CA ALA A 21 -16.75 10.03 16.86
C ALA A 21 -16.12 9.56 16.24
N HIS A 22 -15.65 9.39 16.05
CA HIS A 22 -15.05 8.95 15.48
C HIS A 22 -14.57 7.95 15.33
N ALA A 23 -14.53 7.90 15.27
CA ALA A 23 -14.11 7.09 15.23
C ALA A 23 -13.97 6.18 14.80
N GLN A 24 -13.60 5.67 14.41
CA GLN A 24 -13.48 4.86 13.97
C GLN A 24 -12.96 3.96 13.83
N PRO A 25 -12.88 3.66 13.72
CA PRO A 25 -12.37 2.74 13.68
C PRO A 25 -12.00 1.94 13.10
N MET A 26 -11.66 1.47 12.82
CA MET A 26 -11.46 0.85 12.36
C MET A 26 -11.15 -0.09 12.04
N ASP A 27 -11.12 -0.36 11.65
CA ASP A 27 -10.94 -1.30 11.29
C ASP A 27 -9.83 -1.66 10.89
N ASP A 28 -9.34 -1.30 11.07
CA ASP A 28 -8.37 -1.65 10.85
C ASP A 28 -7.89 -2.88 11.16
N SER A 29 -8.41 -3.61 11.51
CA SER A 29 -8.04 -4.96 11.54
C SER A 29 -7.28 -5.35 10.31
N HIS A 30 -7.36 -4.55 9.35
CA HIS A 30 -6.55 -4.77 8.16
C HIS A 30 -5.36 -3.88 8.20
N ALA A 31 -4.41 -4.25 9.01
CA ALA A 31 -3.15 -3.52 9.05
C ALA A 31 -2.35 -3.88 7.82
N THR A 32 -2.76 -3.35 6.68
CA THR A 32 -2.01 -3.59 5.45
C THR A 32 -1.09 -2.42 5.18
N THR A 33 0.03 -2.72 4.55
CA THR A 33 0.98 -1.71 4.12
C THR A 33 1.46 -2.07 2.72
N GLU A 34 1.83 -1.08 1.96
CA GLU A 34 2.33 -1.29 0.61
C GLU A 34 3.82 -0.95 0.58
N GLN A 35 4.59 -1.86 0.00
CA GLN A 35 6.01 -1.63 -0.22
C GLN A 35 6.28 -1.70 -1.71
N SER A 36 7.30 -0.99 -2.16
CA SER A 36 7.61 -0.96 -3.57
C SER A 36 9.10 -0.81 -3.79
N CYS A 37 9.51 -1.15 -5.01
CA CYS A 37 10.84 -0.82 -5.51
C CYS A 37 10.68 -0.36 -6.93
N SER A 38 11.62 0.45 -7.39
CA SER A 38 11.52 1.02 -8.73
C SER A 38 12.92 1.23 -9.30
N PHE A 39 12.97 1.35 -10.63
CA PHE A 39 14.21 1.68 -11.32
C PHE A 39 13.88 2.23 -12.71
N GLY A 40 14.90 2.79 -13.32
CA GLY A 40 14.81 3.24 -14.71
C GLY A 40 15.78 2.44 -15.56
N MET A 41 15.49 2.38 -16.85
CA MET A 41 16.34 1.70 -17.81
C MET A 41 16.54 2.59 -19.02
N ALA A 42 17.76 2.58 -19.56
CA ALA A 42 18.06 3.25 -20.82
C ALA A 42 17.68 2.33 -21.97
N LYS A 43 17.50 2.94 -23.14
CA LYS A 43 17.18 2.18 -24.34
C LYS A 43 18.24 1.13 -24.60
N GLY A 44 17.80 -0.08 -24.87
CA GLY A 44 18.72 -1.18 -25.19
C GLY A 44 19.27 -1.90 -23.98
N GLU A 45 19.06 -1.40 -22.80
CA GLU A 45 19.52 -2.07 -21.60
C GLU A 45 18.87 -3.44 -21.48
N ALA A 46 19.68 -4.48 -21.21
CA ALA A 46 19.22 -5.85 -21.33
C ALA A 46 18.24 -6.24 -20.23
N SER A 47 18.56 -5.95 -19.00
CA SER A 47 17.68 -6.30 -17.89
C SER A 47 18.06 -5.49 -16.65
N GLN A 48 17.12 -5.37 -15.75
CA GLN A 48 17.30 -4.69 -14.49
C GLN A 48 16.33 -5.28 -13.49
N SER A 49 16.68 -5.23 -12.23
CA SER A 49 15.81 -5.79 -11.19
C SER A 49 15.93 -4.99 -9.90
N CYS A 50 14.94 -5.17 -9.02
CA CYS A 50 14.99 -4.59 -7.70
C CYS A 50 14.24 -5.48 -6.74
N HIS A 51 14.49 -5.28 -5.45
CA HIS A 51 13.83 -6.06 -4.40
C HIS A 51 12.82 -5.19 -3.69
N VAL A 52 11.59 -5.70 -3.57
CA VAL A 52 10.57 -5.04 -2.78
C VAL A 52 10.88 -5.33 -1.31
N PRO A 53 10.99 -4.28 -0.46
CA PRO A 53 11.26 -4.51 0.96
C PRO A 53 10.17 -5.38 1.57
N PHE A 54 10.59 -6.39 2.34
CA PHE A 54 9.65 -7.31 2.98
C PHE A 54 9.55 -6.94 4.46
N PRO A 55 8.41 -6.38 4.91
CA PRO A 55 8.30 -5.94 6.30
C PRO A 55 8.35 -7.14 7.25
N ILE A 56 9.10 -6.99 8.32
CA ILE A 56 9.26 -8.04 9.31
C ILE A 56 7.91 -8.32 9.98
N GLY A 57 7.56 -9.59 10.07
CA GLY A 57 6.33 -10.00 10.75
C GLY A 57 5.08 -9.89 9.89
N CYS A 58 5.23 -9.51 8.64
CA CYS A 58 4.08 -9.37 7.75
C CYS A 58 4.06 -10.49 6.72
N LEU A 59 2.92 -10.70 6.13
CA LEU A 59 2.73 -11.67 5.05
C LEU A 59 2.25 -10.93 3.82
N VAL A 60 2.55 -11.45 2.64
CA VAL A 60 2.01 -10.88 1.41
C VAL A 60 0.49 -11.02 1.47
N ALA A 61 -0.20 -9.91 1.28
CA ALA A 61 -1.66 -9.92 1.29
C ALA A 61 -2.17 -10.53 0.00
N SER A 62 -3.36 -11.10 0.06
CA SER A 62 -4.02 -11.63 -1.13
C SER A 62 -5.02 -10.62 -1.66
N ILE A 63 -5.20 -10.62 -2.97
CA ILE A 63 -6.26 -9.82 -3.58
C ILE A 63 -7.58 -10.31 -3.00
N PRO A 64 -8.45 -9.41 -2.52
CA PRO A 64 -9.71 -9.82 -1.90
C PRO A 64 -10.48 -10.80 -2.77
N GLY A 65 -10.91 -11.89 -2.17
CA GLY A 65 -11.66 -12.91 -2.88
C GLY A 65 -10.81 -13.91 -3.63
N THR A 66 -9.49 -13.82 -3.54
CA THR A 66 -8.58 -14.74 -4.22
C THR A 66 -7.47 -15.17 -3.29
N ASP A 67 -6.66 -16.12 -3.73
CA ASP A 67 -5.45 -16.49 -3.02
C ASP A 67 -4.19 -16.00 -3.73
N LYS A 68 -4.35 -15.06 -4.66
CA LYS A 68 -3.23 -14.54 -5.44
C LYS A 68 -2.57 -13.37 -4.70
N PRO A 69 -1.24 -13.24 -4.81
CA PRO A 69 -0.54 -12.11 -4.18
C PRO A 69 -1.08 -10.79 -4.70
N TRP A 70 -1.20 -9.82 -3.82
CA TRP A 70 -1.73 -8.52 -4.16
C TRP A 70 -0.58 -7.64 -4.64
N THR A 71 -0.34 -7.65 -5.94
CA THR A 71 0.81 -6.98 -6.55
C THR A 71 0.37 -6.07 -7.67
N THR A 72 1.22 -5.10 -7.97
CA THR A 72 0.99 -4.16 -9.06
C THR A 72 2.32 -3.86 -9.73
N ILE A 73 2.30 -3.77 -11.05
CA ILE A 73 3.46 -3.34 -11.84
C ILE A 73 3.03 -2.12 -12.63
N SER A 74 3.72 -1.00 -12.40
CA SER A 74 3.47 0.25 -13.11
C SER A 74 4.66 0.56 -13.98
N LYS A 75 4.44 0.77 -15.27
CA LYS A 75 5.53 0.95 -16.23
C LYS A 75 5.35 2.22 -17.05
N GLY A 76 6.49 2.85 -17.38
CA GLY A 76 6.55 3.85 -18.42
C GLY A 76 7.55 3.40 -19.48
N GLY A 77 7.15 3.48 -20.76
CA GLY A 77 7.97 3.00 -21.84
C GLY A 77 7.69 1.54 -22.17
N LYS A 78 8.41 1.02 -23.16
CA LYS A 78 8.20 -0.34 -23.65
C LYS A 78 9.26 -1.27 -23.11
N THR A 79 8.90 -2.03 -22.11
CA THR A 79 9.78 -3.03 -21.51
C THR A 79 8.90 -4.14 -20.99
N PHE A 80 9.44 -5.34 -20.88
CA PHE A 80 8.73 -6.48 -20.35
C PHE A 80 9.12 -6.67 -18.89
N CYS A 81 8.13 -6.57 -17.98
CA CYS A 81 8.40 -6.63 -16.54
C CYS A 81 7.55 -7.70 -15.90
N ARG A 82 8.10 -8.32 -14.86
CA ARG A 82 7.37 -9.32 -14.09
C ARG A 82 8.07 -9.52 -12.75
N PHE A 83 7.36 -10.14 -11.82
CA PHE A 83 8.00 -10.63 -10.61
C PHE A 83 8.78 -11.89 -10.98
N ASP A 84 10.03 -11.94 -10.56
CA ASP A 84 10.94 -12.99 -10.99
C ASP A 84 10.65 -14.28 -10.22
N ASP A 85 10.14 -15.28 -10.91
CA ASP A 85 9.76 -16.54 -10.28
C ASP A 85 10.94 -17.29 -9.67
N LYS A 86 12.12 -17.08 -10.23
CA LYS A 86 13.30 -17.84 -9.78
C LYS A 86 13.89 -17.31 -8.50
N THR A 87 13.74 -16.01 -8.26
CA THR A 87 14.35 -15.37 -7.10
C THR A 87 13.33 -14.86 -6.12
N THR A 88 12.04 -14.97 -6.42
CA THR A 88 10.99 -14.51 -5.51
C THR A 88 10.56 -15.68 -4.63
N ASP A 89 10.61 -15.42 -3.34
CA ASP A 89 9.99 -16.27 -2.34
C ASP A 89 8.96 -15.40 -1.65
N TRP A 90 7.69 -15.68 -1.90
CA TRP A 90 6.61 -14.84 -1.41
C TRP A 90 6.53 -14.78 0.12
N LYS A 91 7.40 -15.50 0.80
CA LYS A 91 7.46 -15.47 2.27
C LYS A 91 8.63 -14.69 2.80
N THR A 92 9.63 -14.40 1.99
CA THR A 92 10.84 -13.76 2.51
C THR A 92 11.49 -12.76 1.57
N LYS A 93 11.31 -12.89 0.26
CA LYS A 93 12.09 -12.09 -0.67
C LYS A 93 11.38 -11.95 -2.00
N ILE A 94 11.12 -10.74 -2.40
CA ILE A 94 10.36 -10.46 -3.62
C ILE A 94 11.23 -9.64 -4.57
N THR A 95 11.39 -10.15 -5.79
CA THR A 95 12.20 -9.50 -6.80
C THR A 95 11.35 -9.19 -8.02
N GLY A 96 11.39 -7.93 -8.46
CA GLY A 96 10.79 -7.54 -9.72
C GLY A 96 11.88 -7.32 -10.75
N SER A 97 11.63 -7.70 -11.98
CA SER A 97 12.62 -7.53 -13.03
C SER A 97 11.96 -7.11 -14.33
N CYS A 98 12.70 -6.38 -15.13
CA CYS A 98 12.31 -6.00 -16.48
C CYS A 98 13.42 -6.38 -17.43
N SER A 99 13.05 -6.68 -18.66
CA SER A 99 14.02 -6.99 -19.68
C SER A 99 13.81 -6.08 -20.86
N ARG A 100 14.94 -5.66 -21.40
CA ARG A 100 15.02 -4.98 -22.68
C ARG A 100 14.09 -3.78 -22.84
N CYS A 101 14.61 -2.62 -22.54
CA CYS A 101 13.87 -1.38 -22.75
C CYS A 101 13.94 -1.00 -24.23
N LYS A 102 12.77 -0.85 -24.86
CA LYS A 102 12.68 -0.52 -26.27
C LYS A 102 12.36 0.94 -26.51
N SER A 103 12.08 1.70 -25.48
CA SER A 103 11.88 3.14 -25.56
C SER A 103 13.18 3.84 -25.20
N ASP A 104 13.25 5.15 -25.45
CA ASP A 104 14.43 5.91 -25.08
C ASP A 104 14.72 5.80 -23.60
N HIS A 105 13.65 5.72 -22.82
CA HIS A 105 13.75 5.56 -21.37
C HIS A 105 12.57 4.74 -20.89
N CYS A 106 12.84 3.79 -20.03
CA CYS A 106 11.78 3.01 -19.38
C CYS A 106 11.86 3.20 -17.89
N SER A 107 10.70 3.15 -17.25
CA SER A 107 10.62 3.20 -15.80
C SER A 107 9.66 2.12 -15.33
N VAL A 108 9.87 1.66 -14.11
CA VAL A 108 8.98 0.65 -13.54
C VAL A 108 8.93 0.80 -12.04
N GLN A 109 7.78 0.45 -11.50
CA GLN A 109 7.60 0.35 -10.06
C GLN A 109 6.86 -0.94 -9.78
N PHE A 110 7.44 -1.77 -8.93
CA PHE A 110 6.82 -3.00 -8.44
C PHE A 110 6.28 -2.72 -7.06
N SER A 111 5.02 -3.02 -6.83
CA SER A 111 4.39 -2.78 -5.54
C SER A 111 3.75 -4.06 -5.03
N VAL A 112 3.88 -4.29 -3.74
CA VAL A 112 3.30 -5.46 -3.08
C VAL A 112 2.61 -4.98 -1.82
N ARG A 113 1.41 -5.45 -1.60
CA ARG A 113 0.68 -5.14 -0.37
C ARG A 113 0.87 -6.26 0.62
N PHE A 114 1.16 -5.89 1.85
CA PHE A 114 1.44 -6.84 2.92
C PHE A 114 0.37 -6.72 4.00
N ASP A 115 0.06 -7.87 4.60
CA ASP A 115 -0.84 -7.95 5.74
C ASP A 115 0.00 -8.11 6.99
N CYS A 116 -0.08 -7.13 7.86
CA CYS A 116 0.71 -7.11 9.09
C CYS A 116 -0.17 -7.32 10.33
N SER A 117 -1.40 -7.75 10.12
CA SER A 117 -2.34 -7.93 11.22
C SER A 117 -1.92 -9.04 12.18
N GLN A 118 -1.06 -9.95 11.72
CA GLN A 118 -0.58 -11.04 12.56
C GLN A 118 0.77 -10.76 13.18
N GLN A 119 1.22 -9.53 13.04
CA GLN A 119 2.51 -9.15 13.59
C GLN A 119 2.47 -9.28 15.10
N SER A 120 3.46 -9.97 15.64
CA SER A 120 3.56 -10.16 17.07
C SER A 120 4.05 -8.89 17.75
N HIS A 121 3.59 -8.67 18.96
CA HIS A 121 4.00 -7.51 19.75
C HIS A 121 4.86 -7.90 20.92
#